data_0f604f3c966ccdb164a2906068c702d7
#
_entry.id   0f604f3c966ccdb164a2906068c702d7
#
_cell.length_a   1.000
_cell.length_b   1.000
_cell.length_c   1.000
_cell.angle_alpha   90.00
_cell.angle_beta   90.00
_cell.angle_gamma   90.00
#
_symmetry.space_group_name_H-M   'P 1'
#
loop_
_entity.id
_entity.type
_entity.pdbx_description
1 polymer ?
#
loop_
_entity_poly.entity_id
_entity_poly.type
_entity_poly.pdbx_seq_one_letter_code
_entity_poly.pdbx_strand_id
1 'polypeptide(L)'
;MSDVTSRKYIKTKFEGVFFRYSAKRNPRTGEADRIYAFWYSDAEGKGHWKTVGRQSTQCSPKVARDERAKFLATFGATGINPIEQGKVTIGQAVDGYVQWGRSEGKYVDQHYSQYRAHLKSKIHTLPIAELNPNLLSGLKANLLNTPAGNTKQKKSVKGNAKKADTKIRKLLAPQTVNNIFSFMRSAVNHAIATKLWSGSNPLSTRGSVWKMAKVNNKRLRFFTRDEAKALLADLEFRHHQLHDMGLLSLKTGLRATEIFKLRGQDVDDNACGLHIIQKGGKRVFVRVPADMIAMLKAYGRKPSEPIFQAPQKKTAFTKTPACFRTAVQKLGLAPDDGDTLYAVTFHTFRHTFASWLAQSGKVSLKELQELMRHEDIDMTMRYAHLFPDQPSEKLSIIDDLLA
;
A
#
# COMPACT_ATOMS: atom_id res chain seq x y z
N MET A 1 1.90 -17.04 65.41
CA MET A 1 2.41 -16.89 64.03
C MET A 1 1.44 -16.02 63.28
N SER A 2 1.71 -14.70 63.25
CA SER A 2 0.81 -13.69 62.68
C SER A 2 0.76 -13.75 61.19
N ASP A 3 -0.45 -13.66 60.66
CA ASP A 3 -0.88 -13.72 59.29
C ASP A 3 -0.08 -12.76 58.37
N VAL A 4 0.86 -13.30 57.57
CA VAL A 4 1.78 -12.56 56.71
C VAL A 4 1.10 -12.19 55.36
N THR A 5 -0.19 -12.35 55.25
CA THR A 5 -0.95 -12.10 53.98
C THR A 5 -1.68 -10.77 53.94
N SER A 6 -1.14 -9.73 54.63
CA SER A 6 -1.68 -8.39 54.55
C SER A 6 -1.54 -7.82 53.10
N ARG A 7 -2.66 -7.63 52.39
CA ARG A 7 -2.74 -6.87 51.14
C ARG A 7 -2.39 -5.38 51.29
N LYS A 8 -1.93 -4.95 52.48
CA LYS A 8 -1.66 -3.56 52.82
C LYS A 8 -0.31 -3.12 52.21
N TYR A 9 -0.32 -2.06 51.41
CA TYR A 9 0.88 -1.44 50.86
C TYR A 9 1.59 -0.63 51.96
N ILE A 10 2.92 -0.82 52.08
CA ILE A 10 3.81 -0.15 53.03
C ILE A 10 4.65 0.87 52.23
N LYS A 11 4.75 2.12 52.72
CA LYS A 11 5.55 3.17 52.10
C LYS A 11 7.05 2.80 52.14
N THR A 12 7.76 3.13 51.08
CA THR A 12 9.22 3.10 51.02
C THR A 12 9.76 4.51 51.36
N LYS A 13 11.09 4.65 51.40
CA LYS A 13 11.74 5.97 51.54
C LYS A 13 11.55 6.87 50.31
N PHE A 14 11.06 6.35 49.19
CA PHE A 14 10.80 7.12 47.96
C PHE A 14 9.32 7.44 47.84
N GLU A 15 9.01 8.70 47.58
CA GLU A 15 7.66 9.20 47.43
C GLU A 15 6.88 8.46 46.35
N GLY A 16 5.65 8.05 46.64
CA GLY A 16 4.78 7.35 45.73
C GLY A 16 5.18 5.90 45.37
N VAL A 17 6.23 5.38 46.05
CA VAL A 17 6.69 3.99 45.90
C VAL A 17 6.40 3.21 47.17
N PHE A 18 5.84 2.04 47.01
CA PHE A 18 5.36 1.18 48.09
C PHE A 18 5.79 -0.27 47.82
N PHE A 19 5.70 -1.07 48.88
CA PHE A 19 5.81 -2.53 48.74
C PHE A 19 4.74 -3.24 49.56
N ARG A 20 4.50 -4.48 49.22
CA ARG A 20 3.73 -5.42 50.06
C ARG A 20 4.44 -6.75 50.13
N TYR A 21 4.20 -7.51 51.15
CA TYR A 21 4.74 -8.86 51.26
C TYR A 21 3.97 -9.84 50.35
N SER A 22 4.73 -10.76 49.74
CA SER A 22 4.21 -11.86 48.98
C SER A 22 4.01 -13.09 49.87
N ALA A 23 3.04 -13.95 49.55
CA ALA A 23 2.93 -15.27 50.16
C ALA A 23 4.15 -16.18 49.85
N LYS A 24 4.87 -15.88 48.75
CA LYS A 24 6.10 -16.62 48.42
C LYS A 24 7.29 -16.04 49.16
N ARG A 25 8.19 -16.93 49.61
CA ARG A 25 9.46 -16.53 50.25
C ARG A 25 10.48 -16.20 49.16
N ASN A 26 11.37 -15.26 49.47
CA ASN A 26 12.51 -14.93 48.64
C ASN A 26 13.53 -16.10 48.69
N PRO A 27 13.89 -16.71 47.55
CA PRO A 27 14.79 -17.87 47.54
C PRO A 27 16.19 -17.58 48.07
N ARG A 28 16.61 -16.29 48.09
CA ARG A 28 17.97 -15.89 48.56
C ARG A 28 18.03 -15.59 50.05
N THR A 29 16.96 -15.05 50.63
CA THR A 29 16.97 -14.60 52.04
C THR A 29 16.12 -15.46 52.97
N GLY A 30 15.25 -16.33 52.41
CA GLY A 30 14.28 -17.11 53.20
C GLY A 30 13.12 -16.31 53.77
N GLU A 31 13.16 -14.97 53.71
CA GLU A 31 12.13 -14.08 54.21
C GLU A 31 10.96 -13.95 53.26
N ALA A 32 9.85 -13.33 53.71
CA ALA A 32 8.72 -12.98 52.84
C ALA A 32 9.16 -12.04 51.72
N ASP A 33 8.96 -12.45 50.44
CA ASP A 33 9.40 -11.65 49.29
C ASP A 33 8.61 -10.34 49.20
N ARG A 34 9.28 -9.25 48.89
CA ARG A 34 8.66 -7.92 48.73
C ARG A 34 8.30 -7.69 47.29
N ILE A 35 7.04 -7.26 47.04
CA ILE A 35 6.54 -6.84 45.73
C ILE A 35 6.47 -5.31 45.74
N TYR A 36 7.28 -4.67 44.93
CA TYR A 36 7.31 -3.21 44.78
C TYR A 36 6.26 -2.74 43.76
N ALA A 37 5.59 -1.64 44.11
CA ALA A 37 4.57 -0.99 43.30
C ALA A 37 4.63 0.53 43.50
N PHE A 38 4.09 1.27 42.56
CA PHE A 38 3.82 2.69 42.73
C PHE A 38 2.37 3.04 42.50
N TRP A 39 1.97 4.17 43.07
CA TRP A 39 0.65 4.73 42.92
C TRP A 39 0.68 5.94 42.00
N TYR A 40 -0.36 6.12 41.16
CA TYR A 40 -0.54 7.27 40.29
C TYR A 40 -2.05 7.55 40.09
N SER A 41 -2.40 8.80 39.71
CA SER A 41 -3.77 9.17 39.35
C SER A 41 -3.88 9.24 37.82
N ASP A 42 -5.03 8.82 37.25
CA ASP A 42 -5.35 9.06 35.85
C ASP A 42 -5.79 10.53 35.61
N ALA A 43 -6.21 10.83 34.36
CA ALA A 43 -6.64 12.17 33.97
C ALA A 43 -7.94 12.62 34.68
N GLU A 44 -8.76 11.66 35.11
CA GLU A 44 -10.01 11.86 35.85
C GLU A 44 -9.78 11.95 37.35
N GLY A 45 -8.50 11.87 37.82
CA GLY A 45 -8.13 11.94 39.22
C GLY A 45 -8.27 10.62 40.00
N LYS A 46 -8.62 9.53 39.34
CA LYS A 46 -8.78 8.20 39.92
C LYS A 46 -7.41 7.56 40.20
N GLY A 47 -7.23 7.02 41.38
CA GLY A 47 -5.98 6.40 41.80
C GLY A 47 -5.80 4.97 41.36
N HIS A 48 -4.61 4.64 40.88
CA HIS A 48 -4.23 3.31 40.38
C HIS A 48 -2.89 2.83 40.95
N TRP A 49 -2.77 1.50 41.04
CA TRP A 49 -1.54 0.84 41.48
C TRP A 49 -0.87 0.15 40.31
N LYS A 50 0.43 0.36 40.11
CA LYS A 50 1.27 -0.40 39.18
C LYS A 50 2.32 -1.19 39.90
N THR A 51 2.29 -2.52 39.79
CA THR A 51 3.35 -3.41 40.26
C THR A 51 4.54 -3.31 39.31
N VAL A 52 5.75 -3.15 39.90
CA VAL A 52 7.02 -3.07 39.16
C VAL A 52 7.72 -4.43 39.12
N GLY A 53 7.91 -5.04 40.28
CA GLY A 53 8.58 -6.34 40.34
C GLY A 53 8.75 -6.85 41.76
N ARG A 54 9.45 -7.98 41.89
CA ARG A 54 9.75 -8.61 43.18
C ARG A 54 11.19 -8.39 43.57
N GLN A 55 11.47 -8.37 44.88
CA GLN A 55 12.83 -8.30 45.40
C GLN A 55 13.67 -9.48 44.93
N SER A 56 13.08 -10.68 44.92
CA SER A 56 13.72 -11.90 44.44
C SER A 56 14.11 -11.86 42.93
N THR A 57 13.47 -11.01 42.14
CA THR A 57 13.80 -10.75 40.74
C THR A 57 14.60 -9.45 40.55
N GLN A 58 15.41 -9.07 41.53
CA GLN A 58 16.28 -7.89 41.50
C GLN A 58 15.56 -6.53 41.45
N CYS A 59 14.26 -6.47 41.74
CA CYS A 59 13.55 -5.21 41.87
C CYS A 59 13.86 -4.61 43.26
N SER A 60 14.28 -3.35 43.30
CA SER A 60 14.54 -2.57 44.50
C SER A 60 13.64 -1.34 44.58
N PRO A 61 13.53 -0.67 45.74
CA PRO A 61 12.81 0.60 45.84
C PRO A 61 13.32 1.67 44.88
N LYS A 62 14.63 1.67 44.54
CA LYS A 62 15.23 2.58 43.57
C LYS A 62 14.75 2.29 42.18
N VAL A 63 14.75 1.01 41.76
CA VAL A 63 14.20 0.58 40.44
C VAL A 63 12.74 0.98 40.34
N ALA A 64 11.93 0.76 41.35
CA ALA A 64 10.52 1.14 41.34
C ALA A 64 10.33 2.66 41.27
N ARG A 65 11.17 3.48 41.87
CA ARG A 65 11.19 4.93 41.73
C ARG A 65 11.51 5.36 40.30
N ASP A 66 12.54 4.78 39.71
CA ASP A 66 12.99 5.14 38.37
C ASP A 66 11.93 4.74 37.31
N GLU A 67 11.28 3.59 37.49
CA GLU A 67 10.14 3.18 36.68
C GLU A 67 8.91 4.10 36.85
N ARG A 68 8.61 4.55 38.08
CA ARG A 68 7.58 5.55 38.34
C ARG A 68 7.89 6.87 37.63
N ALA A 69 9.13 7.35 37.72
CA ALA A 69 9.55 8.60 37.08
C ALA A 69 9.38 8.53 35.54
N LYS A 70 9.82 7.45 34.91
CA LYS A 70 9.62 7.20 33.47
C LYS A 70 8.13 7.16 33.11
N PHE A 71 7.34 6.46 33.91
CA PHE A 71 5.90 6.36 33.71
C PHE A 71 5.22 7.73 33.78
N LEU A 72 5.48 8.52 34.85
CA LEU A 72 4.88 9.83 35.00
C LEU A 72 5.35 10.85 33.97
N ALA A 73 6.61 10.78 33.52
CA ALA A 73 7.11 11.61 32.43
C ALA A 73 6.37 11.33 31.14
N THR A 74 6.15 10.06 30.80
CA THR A 74 5.40 9.65 29.59
C THR A 74 3.92 10.04 29.71
N PHE A 75 3.31 9.79 30.86
CA PHE A 75 1.91 10.12 31.12
C PHE A 75 1.66 11.63 31.11
N GLY A 76 2.52 12.42 31.76
CA GLY A 76 2.43 13.88 31.79
C GLY A 76 2.64 14.52 30.41
N ALA A 77 3.54 13.95 29.58
CA ALA A 77 3.81 14.47 28.24
C ALA A 77 2.71 14.14 27.23
N THR A 78 2.03 13.00 27.38
CA THR A 78 1.08 12.49 26.40
C THR A 78 -0.38 12.57 26.83
N GLY A 79 -0.65 12.71 28.13
CA GLY A 79 -1.98 12.63 28.72
C GLY A 79 -2.61 11.22 28.64
N ILE A 80 -1.84 10.21 28.23
CA ILE A 80 -2.33 8.86 27.93
C ILE A 80 -1.65 7.85 28.84
N ASN A 81 -2.46 6.99 29.46
CA ASN A 81 -1.97 5.98 30.40
C ASN A 81 -1.08 4.94 29.68
N PRO A 82 0.24 4.87 29.97
CA PRO A 82 1.15 3.93 29.31
C PRO A 82 0.78 2.45 29.51
N ILE A 83 0.00 2.12 30.55
CA ILE A 83 -0.46 0.73 30.81
C ILE A 83 -1.58 0.36 29.86
N GLU A 84 -2.50 1.27 29.61
CA GLU A 84 -3.61 1.05 28.66
C GLU A 84 -3.10 1.01 27.23
N GLN A 85 -2.11 1.84 26.92
CA GLN A 85 -1.44 1.81 25.63
C GLN A 85 -0.75 0.50 25.32
N GLY A 86 -0.11 -0.13 26.31
CA GLY A 86 0.47 -1.47 26.12
C GLY A 86 -0.55 -2.52 25.70
N LYS A 87 -1.85 -2.24 25.85
CA LYS A 87 -2.96 -3.13 25.45
C LYS A 87 -3.53 -2.81 24.07
N VAL A 88 -3.19 -1.66 23.47
CA VAL A 88 -3.71 -1.29 22.15
C VAL A 88 -3.27 -2.30 21.10
N THR A 89 -4.23 -2.97 20.48
CA THR A 89 -3.98 -4.03 19.52
C THR A 89 -3.83 -3.49 18.10
N ILE A 90 -3.17 -4.27 17.24
CA ILE A 90 -3.10 -4.00 15.80
C ILE A 90 -4.51 -3.95 15.21
N GLY A 91 -5.42 -4.79 15.70
CA GLY A 91 -6.82 -4.80 15.29
C GLY A 91 -7.51 -3.46 15.50
N GLN A 92 -7.38 -2.89 16.69
CA GLN A 92 -7.96 -1.58 17.00
C GLN A 92 -7.41 -0.47 16.08
N ALA A 93 -6.10 -0.46 15.83
CA ALA A 93 -5.48 0.49 14.91
C ALA A 93 -5.98 0.31 13.47
N VAL A 94 -6.07 -0.94 13.00
CA VAL A 94 -6.54 -1.26 11.64
C VAL A 94 -8.01 -0.90 11.47
N ASP A 95 -8.88 -1.28 12.41
CA ASP A 95 -10.31 -1.04 12.31
C ASP A 95 -10.63 0.47 12.36
N GLY A 96 -9.96 1.22 13.24
CA GLY A 96 -10.06 2.68 13.29
C GLY A 96 -9.60 3.35 11.98
N TYR A 97 -8.47 2.90 11.43
CA TYR A 97 -7.98 3.42 10.15
C TYR A 97 -8.93 3.11 8.97
N VAL A 98 -9.51 1.92 8.94
CA VAL A 98 -10.47 1.53 7.89
C VAL A 98 -11.75 2.35 8.00
N GLN A 99 -12.28 2.54 9.20
CA GLN A 99 -13.47 3.36 9.44
C GLN A 99 -13.24 4.80 8.99
N TRP A 100 -12.15 5.43 9.43
CA TRP A 100 -11.76 6.76 9.00
C TRP A 100 -11.54 6.83 7.47
N GLY A 101 -10.81 5.89 6.90
CA GLY A 101 -10.55 5.89 5.47
C GLY A 101 -11.80 5.79 4.61
N ARG A 102 -12.82 5.06 5.08
CA ARG A 102 -14.12 4.98 4.42
C ARG A 102 -14.91 6.28 4.52
N SER A 103 -14.91 6.94 5.69
CA SER A 103 -15.58 8.24 5.85
C SER A 103 -14.95 9.34 5.00
N GLU A 104 -13.63 9.27 4.78
CA GLU A 104 -12.87 10.18 3.92
C GLU A 104 -12.87 9.77 2.43
N GLY A 105 -13.64 8.76 2.03
CA GLY A 105 -13.68 8.27 0.65
C GLY A 105 -12.35 7.68 0.14
N LYS A 106 -11.44 7.29 1.04
CA LYS A 106 -10.15 6.69 0.68
C LYS A 106 -10.28 5.23 0.28
N TYR A 107 -9.45 4.81 -0.65
CA TYR A 107 -9.46 3.43 -1.15
C TYR A 107 -8.69 2.49 -0.22
N VAL A 108 -9.32 2.13 0.91
CA VAL A 108 -8.72 1.26 1.94
C VAL A 108 -9.12 -0.20 1.82
N ASP A 109 -10.27 -0.51 1.19
CA ASP A 109 -10.90 -1.84 1.23
C ASP A 109 -10.07 -2.93 0.57
N GLN A 110 -9.34 -2.63 -0.52
CA GLN A 110 -8.49 -3.62 -1.17
C GLN A 110 -7.36 -4.08 -0.25
N HIS A 111 -6.67 -3.14 0.39
CA HIS A 111 -5.57 -3.45 1.30
C HIS A 111 -6.07 -4.09 2.60
N TYR A 112 -7.23 -3.67 3.09
CA TYR A 112 -7.90 -4.32 4.22
C TYR A 112 -8.28 -5.77 3.89
N SER A 113 -8.78 -6.03 2.68
CA SER A 113 -9.07 -7.40 2.23
C SER A 113 -7.81 -8.28 2.22
N GLN A 114 -6.67 -7.75 1.75
CA GLN A 114 -5.39 -8.46 1.79
C GLN A 114 -4.92 -8.72 3.23
N TYR A 115 -5.00 -7.71 4.11
CA TYR A 115 -4.69 -7.88 5.54
C TYR A 115 -5.57 -8.97 6.18
N ARG A 116 -6.88 -8.93 5.93
CA ARG A 116 -7.83 -9.93 6.44
C ARG A 116 -7.49 -11.34 5.98
N ALA A 117 -7.14 -11.49 4.71
CA ALA A 117 -6.85 -12.80 4.12
C ALA A 117 -5.56 -13.45 4.68
N HIS A 118 -4.57 -12.64 5.05
CA HIS A 118 -3.23 -13.17 5.30
C HIS A 118 -2.70 -12.93 6.72
N LEU A 119 -3.12 -11.86 7.39
CA LEU A 119 -2.54 -11.48 8.68
C LEU A 119 -3.56 -11.36 9.83
N LYS A 120 -4.86 -11.12 9.56
CA LYS A 120 -5.85 -10.88 10.61
C LYS A 120 -5.83 -12.00 11.67
N SER A 121 -5.87 -13.26 11.28
CA SER A 121 -5.88 -14.40 12.21
C SER A 121 -4.60 -14.55 13.04
N LYS A 122 -3.51 -13.90 12.63
CA LYS A 122 -2.18 -14.08 13.27
C LYS A 122 -1.86 -12.96 14.25
N ILE A 123 -2.28 -11.72 13.94
CA ILE A 123 -1.78 -10.53 14.67
C ILE A 123 -2.88 -9.54 15.07
N HIS A 124 -4.14 -9.76 14.73
CA HIS A 124 -5.21 -8.77 14.99
C HIS A 124 -5.37 -8.46 16.49
N THR A 125 -5.23 -9.46 17.34
CA THR A 125 -5.30 -9.32 18.79
C THR A 125 -3.96 -9.01 19.46
N LEU A 126 -2.88 -8.97 18.68
CA LEU A 126 -1.55 -8.72 19.21
C LEU A 126 -1.41 -7.22 19.55
N PRO A 127 -0.87 -6.88 20.75
CA PRO A 127 -0.53 -5.51 21.09
C PRO A 127 0.50 -4.91 20.11
N ILE A 128 0.34 -3.62 19.77
CA ILE A 128 1.29 -2.92 18.88
C ILE A 128 2.71 -2.95 19.49
N ALA A 129 2.82 -2.87 20.82
CA ALA A 129 4.09 -2.91 21.56
C ALA A 129 4.90 -4.21 21.34
N GLU A 130 4.22 -5.31 20.97
CA GLU A 130 4.87 -6.60 20.73
C GLU A 130 5.41 -6.77 19.31
N LEU A 131 5.08 -5.85 18.40
CA LEU A 131 5.64 -5.85 17.05
C LEU A 131 7.12 -5.46 17.09
N ASN A 132 7.98 -6.44 17.00
CA ASN A 132 9.42 -6.25 16.93
C ASN A 132 9.98 -6.65 15.54
N PRO A 133 11.22 -6.25 15.19
CA PRO A 133 11.83 -6.53 13.89
C PRO A 133 11.91 -8.03 13.53
N ASN A 134 12.10 -8.90 14.51
CA ASN A 134 12.18 -10.35 14.29
C ASN A 134 10.81 -10.92 13.88
N LEU A 135 9.75 -10.54 14.59
CA LEU A 135 8.39 -10.93 14.28
C LEU A 135 7.99 -10.42 12.88
N LEU A 136 8.27 -9.16 12.57
CA LEU A 136 7.96 -8.56 11.26
C LEU A 136 8.72 -9.27 10.13
N SER A 137 9.97 -9.64 10.36
CA SER A 137 10.78 -10.40 9.39
C SER A 137 10.23 -11.81 9.17
N GLY A 138 9.81 -12.49 10.24
CA GLY A 138 9.16 -13.81 10.18
C GLY A 138 7.82 -13.75 9.42
N LEU A 139 6.98 -12.76 9.72
CA LEU A 139 5.71 -12.54 9.01
C LEU A 139 5.94 -12.28 7.52
N LYS A 140 6.94 -11.45 7.17
CA LYS A 140 7.32 -11.18 5.78
C LYS A 140 7.76 -12.44 5.06
N ALA A 141 8.64 -13.24 5.65
CA ALA A 141 9.10 -14.50 5.07
C ALA A 141 7.94 -15.48 4.83
N ASN A 142 7.05 -15.62 5.81
CA ASN A 142 5.86 -16.45 5.68
C ASN A 142 4.94 -15.98 4.56
N LEU A 143 4.72 -14.67 4.41
CA LEU A 143 3.89 -14.12 3.34
C LEU A 143 4.50 -14.36 1.96
N LEU A 144 5.81 -14.17 1.81
CA LEU A 144 6.51 -14.43 0.54
C LEU A 144 6.41 -15.89 0.10
N ASN A 145 6.30 -16.83 1.05
CA ASN A 145 6.11 -18.26 0.80
C ASN A 145 4.63 -18.69 0.76
N THR A 146 3.68 -17.73 0.87
CA THR A 146 2.26 -18.05 0.82
C THR A 146 1.76 -18.11 -0.63
N PRO A 147 1.02 -19.16 -1.03
CA PRO A 147 0.43 -19.24 -2.36
C PRO A 147 -0.52 -18.06 -2.64
N ALA A 148 -0.39 -17.45 -3.81
CA ALA A 148 -1.30 -16.44 -4.31
C ALA A 148 -2.61 -17.12 -4.74
N GLY A 149 -3.72 -16.72 -4.14
CA GLY A 149 -5.06 -17.21 -4.48
C GLY A 149 -5.90 -17.48 -3.23
N ASN A 150 -7.20 -17.25 -3.35
CA ASN A 150 -8.16 -17.59 -2.29
C ASN A 150 -8.19 -19.12 -2.17
N THR A 151 -7.70 -19.65 -1.05
CA THR A 151 -7.85 -21.05 -0.65
C THR A 151 -9.29 -21.39 -0.22
N LYS A 152 -10.31 -20.84 -0.86
CA LYS A 152 -11.60 -21.48 -0.88
C LYS A 152 -11.43 -22.71 -1.76
N GLN A 153 -11.12 -23.85 -1.14
CA GLN A 153 -11.38 -25.13 -1.76
C GLN A 153 -12.78 -25.05 -2.37
N LYS A 154 -12.87 -25.04 -3.69
CA LYS A 154 -14.11 -25.40 -4.35
C LYS A 154 -14.39 -26.81 -3.81
N LYS A 155 -15.42 -26.93 -2.96
CA LYS A 155 -15.98 -28.24 -2.64
C LYS A 155 -16.18 -28.92 -3.98
N SER A 156 -15.41 -29.98 -4.22
CA SER A 156 -15.55 -30.80 -5.42
C SER A 156 -16.96 -31.33 -5.41
N VAL A 157 -17.76 -30.91 -6.37
CA VAL A 157 -18.97 -31.64 -6.76
C VAL A 157 -18.45 -33.00 -7.17
N LYS A 158 -18.93 -34.07 -6.50
CA LYS A 158 -18.63 -35.45 -6.81
C LYS A 158 -18.86 -35.70 -8.31
N GLY A 159 -17.84 -36.07 -9.02
CA GLY A 159 -17.93 -36.51 -10.41
C GLY A 159 -16.67 -36.20 -11.21
N ASN A 160 -15.90 -37.25 -11.51
CA ASN A 160 -14.73 -37.36 -12.38
C ASN A 160 -13.42 -36.72 -11.89
N ALA A 161 -12.56 -37.59 -11.38
CA ALA A 161 -11.14 -37.42 -11.17
C ALA A 161 -10.45 -37.13 -12.53
N LYS A 162 -10.38 -35.88 -12.94
CA LYS A 162 -9.43 -35.42 -13.96
C LYS A 162 -8.12 -35.07 -13.29
N LYS A 163 -7.02 -35.67 -13.82
CA LYS A 163 -5.61 -35.51 -13.48
C LYS A 163 -5.32 -34.19 -12.73
N ALA A 164 -4.75 -34.32 -11.55
CA ALA A 164 -4.20 -33.23 -10.78
C ALA A 164 -3.11 -32.54 -11.62
N ASP A 165 -3.47 -31.47 -12.31
CA ASP A 165 -2.53 -30.57 -12.96
C ASP A 165 -1.69 -29.93 -11.86
N THR A 166 -0.45 -30.34 -11.74
CA THR A 166 0.57 -29.80 -10.82
C THR A 166 0.99 -28.41 -11.30
N LYS A 167 0.02 -27.50 -11.42
CA LYS A 167 0.33 -26.08 -11.63
C LYS A 167 1.08 -25.56 -10.41
N ILE A 168 2.35 -25.26 -10.60
CA ILE A 168 3.18 -24.53 -9.63
C ILE A 168 2.35 -23.34 -9.13
N ARG A 169 1.91 -23.40 -7.86
CA ARG A 169 1.09 -22.33 -7.27
C ARG A 169 1.96 -21.08 -7.14
N LYS A 170 1.62 -20.06 -7.92
CA LYS A 170 2.31 -18.76 -7.85
C LYS A 170 2.22 -18.21 -6.43
N LEU A 171 3.37 -17.82 -5.87
CA LEU A 171 3.44 -17.21 -4.52
C LEU A 171 2.96 -15.77 -4.55
N LEU A 172 2.68 -15.19 -3.35
CA LEU A 172 2.37 -13.78 -3.22
C LEU A 172 3.51 -12.92 -3.77
N ALA A 173 3.18 -12.00 -4.68
CA ALA A 173 4.18 -11.08 -5.20
C ALA A 173 4.76 -10.21 -4.08
N PRO A 174 6.08 -9.94 -4.07
CA PRO A 174 6.72 -9.08 -3.07
C PRO A 174 6.04 -7.72 -2.91
N GLN A 175 5.51 -7.13 -3.99
CA GLN A 175 4.74 -5.90 -3.93
C GLN A 175 3.43 -6.05 -3.14
N THR A 176 2.74 -7.19 -3.26
CA THR A 176 1.52 -7.45 -2.48
C THR A 176 1.85 -7.53 -0.99
N VAL A 177 2.95 -8.19 -0.65
CA VAL A 177 3.45 -8.26 0.74
C VAL A 177 3.78 -6.86 1.26
N ASN A 178 4.49 -6.04 0.48
CA ASN A 178 4.79 -4.67 0.84
C ASN A 178 3.53 -3.80 1.01
N ASN A 179 2.51 -4.00 0.18
CA ASN A 179 1.23 -3.29 0.30
C ASN A 179 0.52 -3.60 1.62
N ILE A 180 0.55 -4.87 2.07
CA ILE A 180 -0.02 -5.28 3.36
C ILE A 180 0.71 -4.58 4.52
N PHE A 181 2.05 -4.58 4.52
CA PHE A 181 2.82 -3.90 5.57
C PHE A 181 2.69 -2.37 5.51
N SER A 182 2.60 -1.78 4.32
CA SER A 182 2.36 -0.35 4.16
C SER A 182 0.98 0.05 4.69
N PHE A 183 -0.04 -0.77 4.46
CA PHE A 183 -1.37 -0.57 5.02
C PHE A 183 -1.35 -0.62 6.56
N MET A 184 -0.69 -1.61 7.15
CA MET A 184 -0.53 -1.71 8.61
C MET A 184 0.24 -0.50 9.17
N ARG A 185 1.32 -0.07 8.49
CA ARG A 185 2.08 1.13 8.87
C ARG A 185 1.20 2.37 8.89
N SER A 186 0.34 2.53 7.88
CA SER A 186 -0.61 3.64 7.83
C SER A 186 -1.65 3.56 8.96
N ALA A 187 -2.12 2.37 9.30
CA ALA A 187 -3.04 2.17 10.41
C ALA A 187 -2.42 2.53 11.77
N VAL A 188 -1.18 2.13 12.00
CA VAL A 188 -0.46 2.51 13.24
C VAL A 188 -0.15 4.01 13.26
N ASN A 189 0.24 4.63 12.13
CA ASN A 189 0.40 6.09 12.07
C ASN A 189 -0.90 6.84 12.36
N HIS A 190 -2.03 6.33 11.87
CA HIS A 190 -3.35 6.89 12.21
C HIS A 190 -3.66 6.76 13.71
N ALA A 191 -3.36 5.60 14.32
CA ALA A 191 -3.51 5.41 15.75
C ALA A 191 -2.63 6.36 16.58
N ILE A 192 -1.42 6.69 16.10
CA ILE A 192 -0.56 7.72 16.69
C ILE A 192 -1.19 9.11 16.55
N ALA A 193 -1.64 9.47 15.34
CA ALA A 193 -2.24 10.78 15.06
C ALA A 193 -3.52 11.03 15.86
N THR A 194 -4.32 9.99 16.09
CA THR A 194 -5.55 10.03 16.92
C THR A 194 -5.29 9.81 18.40
N LYS A 195 -4.03 9.75 18.84
CA LYS A 195 -3.62 9.51 20.23
C LYS A 195 -4.11 8.18 20.83
N LEU A 196 -4.58 7.25 19.99
CA LEU A 196 -4.88 5.88 20.44
C LEU A 196 -3.60 5.13 20.84
N TRP A 197 -2.47 5.43 20.19
CA TRP A 197 -1.15 4.87 20.47
C TRP A 197 -0.10 5.99 20.57
N SER A 198 0.73 6.03 21.61
CA SER A 198 1.77 7.07 21.83
C SER A 198 3.19 6.59 21.55
N GLY A 199 3.39 5.30 21.34
CA GLY A 199 4.70 4.76 21.00
C GLY A 199 5.11 5.08 19.56
N SER A 200 6.38 4.82 19.23
CA SER A 200 6.86 4.87 17.84
C SER A 200 6.21 3.80 16.99
N ASN A 201 6.12 4.04 15.68
CA ASN A 201 5.58 3.04 14.77
C ASN A 201 6.60 1.91 14.51
N PRO A 202 6.36 0.67 14.99
CA PRO A 202 7.30 -0.43 14.81
C PRO A 202 7.44 -0.88 13.35
N LEU A 203 6.50 -0.49 12.48
CA LEU A 203 6.54 -0.74 11.03
C LEU A 203 7.31 0.35 10.26
N SER A 204 7.91 1.32 10.94
CA SER A 204 8.79 2.31 10.31
C SER A 204 10.04 1.60 9.76
N THR A 205 10.39 1.93 8.51
CA THR A 205 11.61 1.41 7.86
C THR A 205 12.80 2.36 7.99
N ARG A 206 12.55 3.59 8.44
CA ARG A 206 13.59 4.62 8.64
C ARG A 206 14.33 4.32 9.94
N GLY A 207 15.64 4.11 9.86
CA GLY A 207 16.46 3.75 11.01
C GLY A 207 16.23 2.36 11.60
N SER A 208 15.35 1.53 11.00
CA SER A 208 15.02 0.19 11.47
C SER A 208 15.87 -0.88 10.79
N VAL A 209 16.18 -1.95 11.53
CA VAL A 209 16.77 -3.18 10.99
C VAL A 209 15.78 -3.90 10.06
N TRP A 210 14.49 -3.80 10.32
CA TRP A 210 13.46 -4.39 9.47
C TRP A 210 13.31 -3.59 8.16
N LYS A 211 13.26 -4.31 7.03
CA LYS A 211 13.13 -3.73 5.68
C LYS A 211 11.99 -4.38 4.92
N MET A 212 11.35 -3.62 4.05
CA MET A 212 10.39 -4.12 3.07
C MET A 212 11.05 -5.14 2.12
N ALA A 213 10.27 -5.97 1.45
CA ALA A 213 10.78 -6.87 0.43
C ALA A 213 11.34 -6.07 -0.77
N LYS A 214 12.45 -6.55 -1.35
CA LYS A 214 12.96 -5.98 -2.59
C LYS A 214 11.96 -6.22 -3.71
N VAL A 215 11.64 -5.19 -4.46
CA VAL A 215 10.70 -5.26 -5.57
C VAL A 215 11.35 -4.67 -6.81
N ASN A 216 11.37 -5.43 -7.89
CA ASN A 216 11.69 -4.91 -9.19
C ASN A 216 10.37 -4.73 -9.98
N ASN A 217 9.87 -3.50 -10.03
CA ASN A 217 8.60 -3.16 -10.70
C ASN A 217 8.82 -2.39 -12.01
N LYS A 218 10.05 -2.29 -12.47
CA LYS A 218 10.36 -1.57 -13.70
C LYS A 218 9.87 -2.41 -14.89
N ARG A 219 8.58 -2.30 -15.24
CA ARG A 219 8.10 -2.83 -16.51
C ARG A 219 8.75 -2.06 -17.63
N LEU A 220 9.54 -2.76 -18.43
CA LEU A 220 10.28 -2.21 -19.57
C LEU A 220 9.53 -2.45 -20.90
N ARG A 221 8.43 -3.23 -20.88
CA ARG A 221 7.70 -3.65 -22.07
C ARG A 221 6.89 -2.51 -22.67
N PHE A 222 7.19 -2.16 -23.89
CA PHE A 222 6.38 -1.35 -24.80
C PHE A 222 6.28 -2.07 -26.16
N PHE A 223 5.31 -1.72 -26.98
CA PHE A 223 5.11 -2.34 -28.26
C PHE A 223 6.11 -1.82 -29.29
N THR A 224 6.54 -2.71 -30.20
CA THR A 224 7.05 -2.29 -31.50
C THR A 224 5.92 -1.71 -32.35
N ARG A 225 6.25 -1.06 -33.46
CA ARG A 225 5.22 -0.51 -34.36
C ARG A 225 4.31 -1.61 -34.92
N ASP A 226 4.89 -2.74 -35.29
CA ASP A 226 4.16 -3.86 -35.90
C ASP A 226 3.29 -4.58 -34.84
N GLU A 227 3.79 -4.77 -33.63
CA GLU A 227 2.99 -5.32 -32.54
C GLU A 227 1.79 -4.44 -32.17
N ALA A 228 1.98 -3.12 -32.14
CA ALA A 228 0.89 -2.18 -31.88
C ALA A 228 -0.18 -2.24 -32.98
N LYS A 229 0.23 -2.25 -34.25
CA LYS A 229 -0.66 -2.38 -35.40
C LYS A 229 -1.41 -3.71 -35.37
N ALA A 230 -0.70 -4.82 -35.18
CA ALA A 230 -1.32 -6.16 -35.16
C ALA A 230 -2.33 -6.29 -34.01
N LEU A 231 -1.96 -5.77 -32.82
CA LEU A 231 -2.87 -5.81 -31.66
C LEU A 231 -4.12 -4.94 -31.89
N LEU A 232 -3.96 -3.72 -32.40
CA LEU A 232 -5.09 -2.85 -32.69
C LEU A 232 -6.01 -3.49 -33.76
N ALA A 233 -5.49 -4.06 -34.82
CA ALA A 233 -6.28 -4.75 -35.84
C ALA A 233 -7.06 -5.95 -35.27
N ASP A 234 -6.44 -6.80 -34.44
CA ASP A 234 -7.16 -7.92 -33.81
C ASP A 234 -8.24 -7.41 -32.82
N LEU A 235 -7.97 -6.29 -32.10
CA LEU A 235 -8.95 -5.68 -31.19
C LEU A 235 -10.13 -5.06 -31.95
N GLU A 236 -9.92 -4.42 -33.10
CA GLU A 236 -10.97 -3.86 -33.96
C GLU A 236 -11.97 -4.93 -34.33
N PHE A 237 -11.48 -6.08 -34.79
CA PHE A 237 -12.33 -7.22 -35.15
C PHE A 237 -13.09 -7.80 -33.97
N ARG A 238 -12.45 -7.90 -32.78
CA ARG A 238 -13.04 -8.55 -31.58
C ARG A 238 -13.94 -7.66 -30.78
N HIS A 239 -13.59 -6.40 -30.66
CA HIS A 239 -14.23 -5.48 -29.73
C HIS A 239 -13.86 -4.02 -30.07
N HIS A 240 -14.59 -3.43 -31.00
CA HIS A 240 -14.31 -2.09 -31.52
C HIS A 240 -14.06 -1.03 -30.46
N GLN A 241 -14.87 -0.96 -29.38
CA GLN A 241 -14.61 -0.01 -28.27
C GLN A 241 -13.23 -0.23 -27.61
N LEU A 242 -12.75 -1.47 -27.52
CA LEU A 242 -11.44 -1.75 -26.91
C LEU A 242 -10.29 -1.35 -27.85
N HIS A 243 -10.48 -1.48 -29.17
CA HIS A 243 -9.59 -0.89 -30.17
C HIS A 243 -9.46 0.62 -29.95
N ASP A 244 -10.58 1.34 -29.92
CA ASP A 244 -10.60 2.80 -29.79
C ASP A 244 -10.03 3.29 -28.46
N MET A 245 -10.31 2.57 -27.36
CA MET A 245 -9.66 2.83 -26.07
C MET A 245 -8.14 2.65 -26.15
N GLY A 246 -7.67 1.59 -26.84
CA GLY A 246 -6.25 1.30 -27.04
C GLY A 246 -5.58 2.38 -27.89
N LEU A 247 -6.20 2.75 -29.00
CA LEU A 247 -5.73 3.80 -29.91
C LEU A 247 -5.65 5.16 -29.18
N LEU A 248 -6.70 5.51 -28.41
CA LEU A 248 -6.73 6.73 -27.60
C LEU A 248 -5.58 6.74 -26.58
N SER A 249 -5.35 5.62 -25.87
CA SER A 249 -4.24 5.50 -24.93
C SER A 249 -2.87 5.63 -25.61
N LEU A 250 -2.72 5.03 -26.80
CA LEU A 250 -1.49 5.05 -27.59
C LEU A 250 -1.17 6.44 -28.14
N LYS A 251 -2.18 7.23 -28.53
CA LYS A 251 -1.99 8.58 -29.12
C LYS A 251 -1.91 9.70 -28.07
N THR A 252 -2.43 9.49 -26.85
CA THR A 252 -2.56 10.56 -25.85
C THR A 252 -1.91 10.25 -24.50
N GLY A 253 -1.46 9.02 -24.32
CA GLY A 253 -0.93 8.56 -23.05
C GLY A 253 -1.96 8.51 -21.91
N LEU A 254 -3.26 8.55 -22.17
CA LEU A 254 -4.31 8.45 -21.15
C LEU A 254 -4.27 7.09 -20.43
N ARG A 255 -4.55 7.12 -19.13
CA ARG A 255 -4.65 5.88 -18.32
C ARG A 255 -5.95 5.16 -18.61
N ALA A 256 -5.96 3.84 -18.52
CA ALA A 256 -7.19 3.04 -18.71
C ALA A 256 -8.39 3.57 -17.90
N THR A 257 -8.16 3.90 -16.63
CA THR A 257 -9.23 4.41 -15.75
C THR A 257 -9.72 5.80 -16.11
N GLU A 258 -8.89 6.63 -16.73
CA GLU A 258 -9.27 7.93 -17.28
C GLU A 258 -10.17 7.72 -18.51
N ILE A 259 -9.76 6.84 -19.42
CA ILE A 259 -10.54 6.46 -20.64
C ILE A 259 -11.89 5.83 -20.28
N PHE A 260 -11.91 4.90 -19.31
CA PHE A 260 -13.15 4.21 -18.92
C PHE A 260 -14.20 5.16 -18.31
N LYS A 261 -13.76 6.28 -17.74
CA LYS A 261 -14.63 7.27 -17.09
C LYS A 261 -15.07 8.39 -18.01
N LEU A 262 -14.53 8.48 -19.25
CA LEU A 262 -14.91 9.54 -20.21
C LEU A 262 -16.40 9.50 -20.51
N ARG A 263 -17.03 10.67 -20.48
CA ARG A 263 -18.44 10.91 -20.79
C ARG A 263 -18.57 11.83 -22.01
N GLY A 264 -19.75 11.88 -22.62
CA GLY A 264 -20.00 12.79 -23.73
C GLY A 264 -19.65 14.23 -23.43
N GLN A 265 -19.96 14.72 -22.23
CA GLN A 265 -19.64 16.10 -21.78
C GLN A 265 -18.16 16.39 -21.60
N ASP A 266 -17.32 15.37 -21.55
CA ASP A 266 -15.87 15.53 -21.34
C ASP A 266 -15.11 15.77 -22.64
N VAL A 267 -15.80 15.66 -23.80
CA VAL A 267 -15.25 15.92 -25.13
C VAL A 267 -15.48 17.38 -25.51
N ASP A 268 -14.40 18.12 -25.64
CA ASP A 268 -14.43 19.53 -26.10
C ASP A 268 -13.96 19.58 -27.55
N ASP A 269 -14.92 19.75 -28.45
CA ASP A 269 -14.68 19.79 -29.88
C ASP A 269 -13.96 21.09 -30.28
N ASN A 270 -14.38 22.22 -29.68
CA ASN A 270 -13.85 23.55 -30.04
C ASN A 270 -12.38 23.68 -29.63
N ALA A 271 -12.03 23.18 -28.46
CA ALA A 271 -10.64 23.22 -27.96
C ALA A 271 -9.81 22.02 -28.39
N CYS A 272 -10.36 21.08 -29.16
CA CYS A 272 -9.72 19.82 -29.55
C CYS A 272 -9.11 19.09 -28.35
N GLY A 273 -9.95 18.75 -27.36
CA GLY A 273 -9.43 18.15 -26.13
C GLY A 273 -10.45 17.41 -25.29
N LEU A 274 -9.96 16.87 -24.18
CA LEU A 274 -10.72 16.07 -23.23
C LEU A 274 -10.57 16.65 -21.82
N HIS A 275 -11.66 16.78 -21.10
CA HIS A 275 -11.68 17.03 -19.67
C HIS A 275 -11.62 15.70 -18.92
N ILE A 276 -10.47 15.37 -18.36
CA ILE A 276 -10.29 14.11 -17.62
C ILE A 276 -10.26 14.30 -16.13
N ILE A 277 -10.72 13.30 -15.38
CA ILE A 277 -10.61 13.24 -13.93
C ILE A 277 -9.46 12.32 -13.56
N GLN A 278 -8.40 12.90 -13.01
CA GLN A 278 -7.23 12.17 -12.51
C GLN A 278 -7.51 11.51 -11.15
N LYS A 279 -6.54 10.69 -10.71
CA LYS A 279 -6.55 10.15 -9.34
C LYS A 279 -6.58 11.31 -8.32
N GLY A 280 -7.50 11.23 -7.34
CA GLY A 280 -7.71 12.32 -6.39
C GLY A 280 -8.79 13.33 -6.79
N GLY A 281 -9.47 13.14 -7.95
CA GLY A 281 -10.61 13.98 -8.38
C GLY A 281 -10.21 15.28 -9.11
N LYS A 282 -8.93 15.51 -9.35
CA LYS A 282 -8.45 16.70 -10.09
C LYS A 282 -8.89 16.64 -11.54
N ARG A 283 -9.61 17.66 -12.02
CA ARG A 283 -9.93 17.84 -13.43
C ARG A 283 -8.75 18.45 -14.17
N VAL A 284 -8.42 17.91 -15.33
CA VAL A 284 -7.32 18.37 -16.20
C VAL A 284 -7.80 18.32 -17.64
N PHE A 285 -7.48 19.37 -18.40
CA PHE A 285 -7.70 19.42 -19.82
C PHE A 285 -6.51 18.77 -20.56
N VAL A 286 -6.81 17.93 -21.55
CA VAL A 286 -5.81 17.20 -22.35
C VAL A 286 -6.11 17.46 -23.80
N ARG A 287 -5.21 18.11 -24.51
CA ARG A 287 -5.31 18.22 -25.98
C ARG A 287 -5.14 16.86 -26.61
N VAL A 288 -5.95 16.56 -27.60
CA VAL A 288 -5.90 15.29 -28.35
C VAL A 288 -6.02 15.57 -29.84
N PRO A 289 -5.49 14.70 -30.70
CA PRO A 289 -5.64 14.84 -32.16
C PRO A 289 -7.12 14.91 -32.59
N ALA A 290 -7.41 15.67 -33.63
CA ALA A 290 -8.78 15.89 -34.10
C ALA A 290 -9.47 14.61 -34.53
N ASP A 291 -8.75 13.63 -35.11
CA ASP A 291 -9.26 12.32 -35.43
C ASP A 291 -9.77 11.54 -34.22
N MET A 292 -9.15 11.74 -33.05
CA MET A 292 -9.62 11.16 -31.79
C MET A 292 -10.92 11.81 -31.32
N ILE A 293 -11.06 13.11 -31.48
CA ILE A 293 -12.32 13.81 -31.16
C ILE A 293 -13.44 13.29 -32.06
N ALA A 294 -13.19 13.20 -33.37
CA ALA A 294 -14.15 12.66 -34.34
C ALA A 294 -14.58 11.23 -33.97
N MET A 295 -13.63 10.36 -33.68
CA MET A 295 -13.88 8.98 -33.21
C MET A 295 -14.76 8.94 -31.96
N LEU A 296 -14.49 9.76 -30.96
CA LEU A 296 -15.27 9.79 -29.72
C LEU A 296 -16.70 10.32 -29.96
N LYS A 297 -16.86 11.32 -30.80
CA LYS A 297 -18.17 11.89 -31.15
C LYS A 297 -19.04 10.89 -31.97
N ALA A 298 -18.42 10.07 -32.76
CA ALA A 298 -19.13 9.03 -33.56
C ALA A 298 -19.91 8.04 -32.68
N TYR A 299 -19.57 7.92 -31.38
CA TYR A 299 -20.37 7.14 -30.41
C TYR A 299 -21.75 7.74 -30.11
N GLY A 300 -22.01 9.02 -30.43
CA GLY A 300 -23.30 9.67 -30.25
C GLY A 300 -23.83 9.67 -28.83
N ARG A 301 -22.93 9.75 -27.80
CA ARG A 301 -23.32 9.66 -26.41
C ARG A 301 -23.89 10.96 -25.86
N LYS A 302 -24.91 10.87 -25.01
CA LYS A 302 -25.44 12.01 -24.28
C LYS A 302 -24.36 12.56 -23.30
N PRO A 303 -24.45 13.83 -22.90
CA PRO A 303 -23.44 14.46 -22.03
C PRO A 303 -23.09 13.64 -20.77
N SER A 304 -24.08 13.07 -20.11
CA SER A 304 -23.89 12.30 -18.87
C SER A 304 -23.51 10.83 -19.08
N GLU A 305 -23.62 10.32 -20.32
CA GLU A 305 -23.36 8.90 -20.61
C GLU A 305 -21.87 8.63 -20.79
N PRO A 306 -21.36 7.46 -20.35
CA PRO A 306 -20.02 7.03 -20.71
C PRO A 306 -19.86 6.88 -22.22
N ILE A 307 -18.73 7.32 -22.76
CA ILE A 307 -18.43 7.12 -24.20
C ILE A 307 -18.30 5.63 -24.48
N PHE A 308 -17.47 4.95 -23.69
CA PHE A 308 -17.28 3.51 -23.79
C PHE A 308 -18.17 2.80 -22.76
N GLN A 309 -19.05 1.95 -23.23
CA GLN A 309 -20.07 1.29 -22.41
C GLN A 309 -19.90 -0.22 -22.41
N ALA A 310 -19.94 -0.81 -21.20
CA ALA A 310 -20.00 -2.26 -21.07
C ALA A 310 -21.28 -2.81 -21.73
N PRO A 311 -21.17 -3.81 -22.62
CA PRO A 311 -22.28 -4.22 -23.52
C PRO A 311 -23.59 -4.52 -22.81
N GLN A 312 -23.55 -5.20 -21.65
CA GLN A 312 -24.75 -5.66 -20.95
C GLN A 312 -25.40 -4.59 -20.06
N LYS A 313 -24.61 -3.65 -19.51
CA LYS A 313 -25.09 -2.72 -18.46
C LYS A 313 -25.19 -1.27 -18.93
N LYS A 314 -24.70 -0.94 -20.09
CA LYS A 314 -24.56 0.44 -20.61
C LYS A 314 -23.85 1.40 -19.62
N THR A 315 -23.07 0.84 -18.67
CA THR A 315 -22.28 1.60 -17.70
C THR A 315 -20.82 1.67 -18.15
N ALA A 316 -20.07 2.60 -17.58
CA ALA A 316 -18.62 2.68 -17.79
C ALA A 316 -17.92 1.36 -17.49
N PHE A 317 -16.84 1.07 -18.21
CA PHE A 317 -15.96 -0.06 -17.86
C PHE A 317 -15.30 0.19 -16.52
N THR A 318 -15.16 -0.87 -15.71
CA THR A 318 -14.41 -0.84 -14.45
C THR A 318 -13.07 -1.55 -14.55
N LYS A 319 -12.88 -2.37 -15.57
CA LYS A 319 -11.67 -3.14 -15.86
C LYS A 319 -11.55 -3.39 -17.36
N THR A 320 -10.35 -3.65 -17.82
CA THR A 320 -10.10 -4.06 -19.21
C THR A 320 -10.86 -5.36 -19.54
N PRO A 321 -11.61 -5.39 -20.65
CA PRO A 321 -12.29 -6.59 -21.12
C PRO A 321 -11.35 -7.79 -21.29
N ALA A 322 -11.86 -9.01 -21.03
CA ALA A 322 -11.05 -10.22 -21.09
C ALA A 322 -10.50 -10.53 -22.49
N CYS A 323 -11.20 -10.08 -23.55
CA CYS A 323 -10.76 -10.25 -24.95
C CYS A 323 -9.39 -9.59 -25.22
N PHE A 324 -8.99 -8.56 -24.46
CA PHE A 324 -7.63 -8.01 -24.52
C PHE A 324 -6.57 -9.09 -24.27
N ARG A 325 -6.74 -9.85 -23.19
CA ARG A 325 -5.80 -10.93 -22.84
C ARG A 325 -5.79 -12.03 -23.91
N THR A 326 -6.96 -12.34 -24.48
CA THR A 326 -7.07 -13.31 -25.59
C THR A 326 -6.32 -12.83 -26.84
N ALA A 327 -6.44 -11.55 -27.19
CA ALA A 327 -5.71 -10.95 -28.30
C ALA A 327 -4.17 -11.01 -28.07
N VAL A 328 -3.73 -10.62 -26.90
CA VAL A 328 -2.30 -10.67 -26.50
C VAL A 328 -1.75 -12.10 -26.58
N GLN A 329 -2.51 -13.10 -26.12
CA GLN A 329 -2.10 -14.50 -26.20
C GLN A 329 -2.05 -15.02 -27.65
N LYS A 330 -3.08 -14.72 -28.45
CA LYS A 330 -3.15 -15.13 -29.85
C LYS A 330 -1.97 -14.60 -30.68
N LEU A 331 -1.56 -13.37 -30.41
CA LEU A 331 -0.45 -12.71 -31.11
C LEU A 331 0.94 -13.06 -30.54
N GLY A 332 1.03 -13.97 -29.58
CA GLY A 332 2.31 -14.35 -28.96
C GLY A 332 3.00 -13.21 -28.20
N LEU A 333 2.24 -12.17 -27.78
CA LEU A 333 2.78 -11.02 -27.07
C LEU A 333 2.91 -11.23 -25.56
N ALA A 334 2.38 -12.35 -25.04
CA ALA A 334 2.56 -12.74 -23.65
C ALA A 334 3.93 -13.40 -23.46
N PRO A 335 4.66 -13.15 -22.35
CA PRO A 335 5.89 -13.86 -22.06
C PRO A 335 5.61 -15.34 -21.78
N ASP A 336 6.41 -16.23 -22.36
CA ASP A 336 6.24 -17.70 -22.27
C ASP A 336 6.44 -18.22 -20.83
N ASP A 337 7.34 -17.59 -20.09
CA ASP A 337 7.68 -17.95 -18.70
C ASP A 337 6.74 -17.33 -17.66
N GLY A 338 5.77 -16.52 -18.08
CA GLY A 338 4.87 -15.81 -17.19
C GLY A 338 5.55 -14.68 -16.40
N ASP A 339 6.71 -14.19 -16.85
CA ASP A 339 7.38 -13.05 -16.25
C ASP A 339 6.47 -11.81 -16.28
N THR A 340 6.21 -11.28 -15.09
CA THR A 340 5.33 -10.12 -14.93
C THR A 340 5.98 -8.81 -15.37
N LEU A 341 7.30 -8.77 -15.52
CA LEU A 341 8.03 -7.57 -15.98
C LEU A 341 7.75 -7.29 -17.47
N TYR A 342 7.61 -8.35 -18.25
CA TYR A 342 7.32 -8.30 -19.69
C TYR A 342 5.85 -8.52 -20.01
N ALA A 343 5.00 -8.66 -19.01
CA ALA A 343 3.57 -8.88 -19.21
C ALA A 343 2.91 -7.69 -19.92
N VAL A 344 2.27 -7.97 -21.05
CA VAL A 344 1.46 -7.01 -21.78
C VAL A 344 0.12 -6.82 -21.10
N THR A 345 -0.19 -5.58 -20.80
CA THR A 345 -1.45 -5.14 -20.20
C THR A 345 -1.99 -3.95 -20.99
N PHE A 346 -3.24 -3.54 -20.77
CA PHE A 346 -3.76 -2.33 -21.41
C PHE A 346 -2.86 -1.09 -21.14
N HIS A 347 -2.22 -1.03 -19.97
CA HIS A 347 -1.31 0.06 -19.63
C HIS A 347 -0.04 0.09 -20.51
N THR A 348 0.25 -1.00 -21.22
CA THR A 348 1.36 -1.06 -22.18
C THR A 348 1.18 -0.05 -23.34
N PHE A 349 -0.06 0.27 -23.77
CA PHE A 349 -0.29 1.34 -24.74
C PHE A 349 0.26 2.70 -24.26
N ARG A 350 0.00 3.05 -22.99
CA ARG A 350 0.54 4.28 -22.40
C ARG A 350 2.06 4.22 -22.23
N HIS A 351 2.62 3.07 -21.87
CA HIS A 351 4.08 2.90 -21.84
C HIS A 351 4.67 3.07 -23.24
N THR A 352 4.02 2.55 -24.27
CA THR A 352 4.44 2.68 -25.67
C THR A 352 4.41 4.15 -26.11
N PHE A 353 3.35 4.90 -25.81
CA PHE A 353 3.30 6.34 -26.07
C PHE A 353 4.53 7.06 -25.49
N ALA A 354 4.82 6.83 -24.21
CA ALA A 354 5.95 7.46 -23.54
C ALA A 354 7.31 7.02 -24.14
N SER A 355 7.45 5.72 -24.44
CA SER A 355 8.68 5.16 -25.01
C SER A 355 8.96 5.67 -26.42
N TRP A 356 7.95 5.73 -27.28
CA TRP A 356 8.09 6.24 -28.64
C TRP A 356 8.42 7.74 -28.66
N LEU A 357 7.81 8.52 -27.77
CA LEU A 357 8.16 9.94 -27.64
C LEU A 357 9.61 10.13 -27.14
N ALA A 358 10.02 9.37 -26.13
CA ALA A 358 11.38 9.42 -25.63
C ALA A 358 12.39 9.04 -26.73
N GLN A 359 12.15 7.94 -27.46
CA GLN A 359 13.03 7.49 -28.56
C GLN A 359 13.05 8.44 -29.75
N SER A 360 12.03 9.27 -29.95
CA SER A 360 12.00 10.24 -31.06
C SER A 360 13.03 11.34 -30.93
N GLY A 361 13.54 11.60 -29.74
CA GLY A 361 14.45 12.73 -29.45
C GLY A 361 13.80 14.12 -29.61
N LYS A 362 12.49 14.18 -29.94
CA LYS A 362 11.75 15.42 -30.20
C LYS A 362 11.11 16.06 -28.98
N VAL A 363 11.19 15.41 -27.84
CA VAL A 363 10.68 15.90 -26.55
C VAL A 363 11.75 15.79 -25.49
N SER A 364 11.80 16.76 -24.61
CA SER A 364 12.63 16.68 -23.40
C SER A 364 11.97 15.78 -22.34
N LEU A 365 12.74 15.37 -21.34
CA LEU A 365 12.21 14.60 -20.21
C LEU A 365 11.10 15.36 -19.47
N LYS A 366 11.21 16.70 -19.40
CA LYS A 366 10.22 17.58 -18.77
C LYS A 366 8.91 17.63 -19.55
N GLU A 367 8.99 17.80 -20.87
CA GLU A 367 7.82 17.75 -21.75
C GLU A 367 7.15 16.38 -21.71
N LEU A 368 7.94 15.28 -21.67
CA LEU A 368 7.38 13.95 -21.49
C LEU A 368 6.65 13.79 -20.15
N GLN A 369 7.19 14.37 -19.05
CA GLN A 369 6.51 14.42 -17.76
C GLN A 369 5.13 15.09 -17.86
N GLU A 370 5.07 16.23 -18.53
CA GLU A 370 3.84 17.01 -18.73
C GLU A 370 2.83 16.27 -19.61
N LEU A 371 3.27 15.72 -20.75
CA LEU A 371 2.43 14.91 -21.65
C LEU A 371 1.87 13.67 -20.93
N MET A 372 2.68 13.03 -20.09
CA MET A 372 2.28 11.90 -19.28
C MET A 372 1.46 12.30 -18.04
N ARG A 373 1.42 13.57 -17.71
CA ARG A 373 0.73 14.08 -16.51
C ARG A 373 1.21 13.36 -15.24
N HIS A 374 2.53 13.24 -15.10
CA HIS A 374 3.16 12.68 -13.91
C HIS A 374 3.39 13.78 -12.89
N GLU A 375 2.89 13.58 -11.65
CA GLU A 375 3.09 14.53 -10.54
C GLU A 375 4.56 14.60 -10.13
N ASP A 376 5.26 13.45 -10.17
CA ASP A 376 6.66 13.31 -9.81
C ASP A 376 7.49 12.96 -11.05
N ILE A 377 8.63 13.65 -11.22
CA ILE A 377 9.59 13.39 -12.29
C ILE A 377 10.15 11.96 -12.22
N ASP A 378 10.28 11.39 -11.03
CA ASP A 378 10.75 10.02 -10.81
C ASP A 378 9.92 8.98 -11.58
N MET A 379 8.62 9.26 -11.78
CA MET A 379 7.76 8.42 -12.61
C MET A 379 8.17 8.44 -14.08
N THR A 380 8.77 9.54 -14.56
CA THR A 380 9.21 9.73 -15.95
C THR A 380 10.64 9.27 -16.15
N MET A 381 11.48 9.34 -15.12
CA MET A 381 12.89 8.88 -15.14
C MET A 381 13.05 7.42 -15.63
N ARG A 382 12.01 6.61 -15.52
CA ARG A 382 12.01 5.24 -16.08
C ARG A 382 12.20 5.18 -17.59
N TYR A 383 11.92 6.26 -18.32
CA TYR A 383 12.08 6.38 -19.77
C TYR A 383 13.38 7.11 -20.16
N ALA A 384 14.13 7.65 -19.20
CA ALA A 384 15.34 8.46 -19.47
C ALA A 384 16.37 7.74 -20.33
N HIS A 385 16.54 6.43 -20.11
CA HIS A 385 17.46 5.58 -20.88
C HIS A 385 17.05 5.34 -22.35
N LEU A 386 15.84 5.76 -22.74
CA LEU A 386 15.33 5.63 -24.12
C LEU A 386 15.58 6.88 -24.97
N PHE A 387 15.97 7.98 -24.35
CA PHE A 387 16.32 9.18 -25.08
C PHE A 387 17.61 8.95 -25.87
N PRO A 388 17.70 9.48 -27.12
CA PRO A 388 18.92 9.40 -27.88
C PRO A 388 20.08 10.03 -27.12
N ASP A 389 21.21 9.33 -27.07
CA ASP A 389 22.44 9.84 -26.46
C ASP A 389 23.16 10.71 -27.48
N GLN A 390 23.18 12.01 -27.27
CA GLN A 390 23.85 12.99 -28.17
C GLN A 390 24.77 13.91 -27.35
N PRO A 391 25.78 13.37 -26.64
CA PRO A 391 26.66 14.21 -25.85
C PRO A 391 27.55 15.12 -26.73
N SER A 392 28.07 14.62 -27.88
CA SER A 392 28.98 15.33 -28.75
C SER A 392 28.36 16.52 -29.49
N GLU A 393 27.14 16.35 -30.04
CA GLU A 393 26.42 17.44 -30.73
C GLU A 393 26.02 18.58 -29.76
N LYS A 394 25.80 18.24 -28.48
CA LYS A 394 25.43 19.25 -27.46
C LYS A 394 26.66 20.03 -26.96
N LEU A 395 27.85 19.43 -26.98
CA LEU A 395 29.07 20.11 -26.59
C LEU A 395 29.53 21.10 -27.65
N SER A 396 29.29 20.83 -28.95
CA SER A 396 29.63 21.76 -30.05
C SER A 396 28.85 23.11 -29.97
N ILE A 397 27.70 23.12 -29.27
CA ILE A 397 26.96 24.37 -29.02
C ILE A 397 27.81 25.40 -28.27
N ILE A 398 28.70 24.95 -27.41
CA ILE A 398 29.59 25.86 -26.68
C ILE A 398 30.64 26.48 -27.64
N ASP A 399 31.14 25.68 -28.60
CA ASP A 399 32.07 26.17 -29.58
C ASP A 399 31.40 27.21 -30.51
N ASP A 400 30.15 26.97 -30.90
CA ASP A 400 29.33 27.90 -31.70
C ASP A 400 29.00 29.21 -30.95
N LEU A 401 28.86 29.16 -29.62
CA LEU A 401 28.60 30.36 -28.79
C LEU A 401 29.86 31.17 -28.51
N LEU A 402 31.05 30.59 -28.70
CA LEU A 402 32.36 31.24 -28.51
C LEU A 402 32.96 31.77 -29.82
N ALA A 403 32.40 31.40 -30.97
CA ALA A 403 32.80 31.88 -32.28
C ALA A 403 32.16 33.23 -32.60
#